data_e179de87e518e3e5390be1733e051a2b
#
_entry.id   e179de87e518e3e5390be1733e051a2b
#
_cell.length_a   1.000
_cell.length_b   1.000
_cell.length_c   1.000
_cell.angle_alpha   90.00
_cell.angle_beta   90.00
_cell.angle_gamma   90.00
#
_symmetry.space_group_name_H-M   'P 1'
#
loop_
_entity.id
_entity.type
_entity.pdbx_description
1 polymer ?
#
loop_
_entity_poly.entity_id
_entity_poly.type
_entity_poly.pdbx_seq_one_letter_code
_entity_poly.pdbx_strand_id
1 'polypeptide(L)'
;MLYQISNGAVAFGDDLILHSIDFEIRNTEKIAIVGRNGCGKTTLLKLISGEVDMEKLDSDESAFIAKAGNPEIGYLKQIAFDDPTVTLEQEVKKCFAKMEQRKKELEQAAKELETDYSEDRVARYTAMEEAFKDDGG
;
A
#
# COMPACT_ATOMS: atom_id res chain seq x y z
N MET A 1 -3.23 4.39 17.90
CA MET A 1 -2.44 3.41 17.14
C MET A 1 -2.87 3.49 15.70
N LEU A 2 -1.95 3.69 14.77
CA LEU A 2 -2.23 3.73 13.33
C LEU A 2 -1.75 2.43 12.66
N TYR A 3 -0.60 1.96 13.09
CA TYR A 3 0.05 0.75 12.58
C TYR A 3 0.84 0.08 13.70
N GLN A 4 0.79 -1.24 13.80
CA GLN A 4 1.52 -2.00 14.80
C GLN A 4 2.04 -3.31 14.20
N ILE A 5 3.28 -3.61 14.50
CA ILE A 5 3.89 -4.93 14.33
C ILE A 5 4.14 -5.48 15.72
N SER A 6 3.73 -6.69 16.00
CA SER A 6 4.08 -7.42 17.22
C SER A 6 4.80 -8.70 16.88
N ASN A 7 5.93 -8.92 17.52
CA ASN A 7 6.80 -10.08 17.35
C ASN A 7 7.08 -10.44 15.88
N GLY A 8 7.28 -9.42 15.05
CA GLY A 8 7.46 -9.56 13.61
C GLY A 8 8.79 -10.19 13.25
N ALA A 9 8.81 -10.97 12.17
CA ALA A 9 10.01 -11.54 11.58
C ALA A 9 9.99 -11.34 10.07
N VAL A 10 11.16 -11.21 9.44
CA VAL A 10 11.33 -11.19 7.99
C VAL A 10 12.53 -12.05 7.62
N ALA A 11 12.32 -12.99 6.71
CA ALA A 11 13.36 -13.84 6.15
C ALA A 11 13.38 -13.74 4.60
N PHE A 12 14.53 -14.01 4.01
CA PHE A 12 14.69 -14.20 2.57
C PHE A 12 15.32 -15.59 2.34
N GLY A 13 14.50 -16.56 1.93
CA GLY A 13 14.88 -17.96 1.91
C GLY A 13 15.19 -18.43 3.34
N ASP A 14 16.35 -19.00 3.56
CA ASP A 14 16.77 -19.49 4.87
C ASP A 14 17.41 -18.41 5.77
N ASP A 15 17.61 -17.20 5.25
CA ASP A 15 18.26 -16.11 5.97
C ASP A 15 17.24 -15.24 6.73
N LEU A 16 17.22 -15.35 8.04
CA LEU A 16 16.41 -14.51 8.93
C LEU A 16 17.07 -13.12 9.09
N ILE A 17 16.47 -12.10 8.50
CA ILE A 17 17.00 -10.72 8.49
C ILE A 17 16.53 -9.91 9.70
N LEU A 18 15.27 -10.07 10.06
CA LEU A 18 14.65 -9.39 11.19
C LEU A 18 13.87 -10.41 12.01
N HIS A 19 13.94 -10.28 13.33
CA HIS A 19 13.19 -11.13 14.26
C HIS A 19 12.79 -10.36 15.51
N SER A 20 11.73 -10.80 16.16
CA SER A 20 11.20 -10.21 17.40
C SER A 20 11.01 -8.68 17.30
N ILE A 21 10.40 -8.23 16.18
CA ILE A 21 10.17 -6.81 15.98
C ILE A 21 8.87 -6.42 16.66
N ASP A 22 8.97 -5.51 17.62
CA ASP A 22 7.83 -4.78 18.18
C ASP A 22 7.93 -3.32 17.75
N PHE A 23 6.97 -2.85 16.97
CA PHE A 23 6.97 -1.51 16.41
C PHE A 23 5.55 -0.95 16.34
N GLU A 24 5.39 0.28 16.79
CA GLU A 24 4.09 0.96 16.78
C GLU A 24 4.23 2.36 16.21
N ILE A 25 3.28 2.74 15.36
CA ILE A 25 3.11 4.11 14.84
C ILE A 25 1.80 4.66 15.37
N ARG A 26 1.85 5.81 16.03
CA ARG A 26 0.68 6.57 16.48
C ARG A 26 0.39 7.72 15.51
N ASN A 27 -0.79 8.32 15.65
CA ASN A 27 -1.15 9.48 14.83
C ASN A 27 -0.15 10.62 15.03
N THR A 28 0.27 11.25 13.92
CA THR A 28 1.13 12.45 13.89
C THR A 28 2.56 12.26 14.40
N GLU A 29 3.04 11.04 14.56
CA GLU A 29 4.43 10.78 14.97
C GLU A 29 5.41 10.93 13.80
N LYS A 30 6.63 11.36 14.15
CA LYS A 30 7.80 11.31 13.27
C LYS A 30 8.82 10.37 13.89
N ILE A 31 9.08 9.25 13.21
CA ILE A 31 9.94 8.19 13.70
C ILE A 31 11.21 8.15 12.83
N ALA A 32 12.38 8.14 13.47
CA ALA A 32 13.64 7.93 12.80
C ALA A 32 14.19 6.53 13.12
N ILE A 33 14.46 5.74 12.06
CA ILE A 33 15.08 4.42 12.17
C ILE A 33 16.58 4.58 11.93
N VAL A 34 17.38 4.33 12.94
CA VAL A 34 18.84 4.47 12.90
C VAL A 34 19.54 3.14 13.16
N GLY A 35 20.70 2.93 12.56
CA GLY A 35 21.47 1.71 12.72
C GLY A 35 22.56 1.57 11.65
N ARG A 36 23.45 0.58 11.81
CA ARG A 36 24.53 0.28 10.85
C ARG A 36 23.97 -0.13 9.48
N ASN A 37 24.79 -0.02 8.43
CA ASN A 37 24.44 -0.57 7.13
C ASN A 37 24.26 -2.10 7.23
N GLY A 38 23.24 -2.64 6.57
CA GLY A 38 22.92 -4.06 6.62
C GLY A 38 22.10 -4.54 7.82
N CYS A 39 21.76 -3.69 8.80
CA CYS A 39 20.99 -4.11 9.98
C CYS A 39 19.48 -4.24 9.76
N GLY A 40 18.99 -4.23 8.53
CA GLY A 40 17.57 -4.48 8.21
C GLY A 40 16.65 -3.24 8.18
N LYS A 41 17.19 -2.00 8.25
CA LYS A 41 16.33 -0.76 8.18
C LYS A 41 15.41 -0.72 6.96
N THR A 42 15.98 -0.96 5.79
CA THR A 42 15.22 -0.99 4.53
C THR A 42 14.22 -2.15 4.51
N THR A 43 14.56 -3.29 5.08
CA THR A 43 13.67 -4.44 5.22
C THR A 43 12.48 -4.11 6.11
N LEU A 44 12.70 -3.41 7.23
CA LEU A 44 11.60 -2.94 8.09
C LEU A 44 10.68 -1.95 7.36
N LEU A 45 11.23 -1.00 6.60
CA LEU A 45 10.43 -0.07 5.80
C LEU A 45 9.62 -0.80 4.71
N LYS A 46 10.21 -1.81 4.05
CA LYS A 46 9.51 -2.66 3.08
C LYS A 46 8.39 -3.50 3.72
N LEU A 47 8.60 -3.99 4.94
CA LEU A 47 7.55 -4.68 5.70
C LEU A 47 6.39 -3.73 6.01
N ILE A 48 6.68 -2.51 6.45
CA ILE A 48 5.66 -1.48 6.73
C ILE A 48 4.89 -1.09 5.45
N SER A 49 5.59 -0.93 4.32
CA SER A 49 4.98 -0.59 3.02
C SER A 49 4.19 -1.75 2.39
N GLY A 50 4.41 -2.98 2.85
CA GLY A 50 3.79 -4.18 2.28
C GLY A 50 4.51 -4.71 1.02
N GLU A 51 5.75 -4.27 0.75
CA GLU A 51 6.59 -4.85 -0.32
C GLU A 51 7.19 -6.21 0.08
N VAL A 52 7.23 -6.50 1.38
CA VAL A 52 7.70 -7.77 1.94
C VAL A 52 6.70 -8.22 2.99
N ASP A 53 6.38 -9.50 2.99
CA ASP A 53 5.50 -10.09 3.97
C ASP A 53 6.23 -10.44 5.27
N MET A 54 5.46 -10.50 6.35
CA MET A 54 5.94 -10.97 7.64
C MET A 54 6.03 -12.50 7.62
N GLU A 55 7.19 -13.02 8.00
CA GLU A 55 7.39 -14.46 8.19
C GLU A 55 6.71 -14.91 9.48
N LYS A 56 5.99 -16.04 9.42
CA LYS A 56 5.46 -16.71 10.61
C LYS A 56 6.44 -17.80 11.00
N LEU A 57 7.17 -17.56 12.07
CA LEU A 57 8.00 -18.59 12.66
C LEU A 57 7.10 -19.60 13.40
N ASP A 58 7.31 -20.90 13.20
CA ASP A 58 6.46 -21.99 13.71
C ASP A 58 6.23 -21.98 15.25
N SER A 59 7.01 -21.20 15.98
CA SER A 59 6.92 -21.07 17.44
C SER A 59 6.07 -19.89 17.94
N ASP A 60 5.57 -19.00 17.05
CA ASP A 60 4.99 -17.72 17.46
C ASP A 60 3.60 -17.45 16.89
N GLU A 61 2.58 -17.97 17.59
CA GLU A 61 1.16 -17.63 17.35
C GLU A 61 0.86 -16.15 17.66
N SER A 62 1.77 -15.41 18.31
CA SER A 62 1.59 -14.02 18.72
C SER A 62 2.01 -12.99 17.70
N ALA A 63 2.63 -13.40 16.58
CA ALA A 63 3.10 -12.48 15.54
C ALA A 63 1.94 -11.95 14.69
N PHE A 64 1.76 -10.62 14.68
CA PHE A 64 0.72 -9.98 13.86
C PHE A 64 1.10 -8.57 13.41
N ILE A 65 0.43 -8.13 12.34
CA ILE A 65 0.40 -6.73 11.91
C ILE A 65 -1.04 -6.22 12.07
N ALA A 66 -1.21 -5.14 12.82
CA ALA A 66 -2.49 -4.47 12.99
C ALA A 66 -2.45 -3.07 12.36
N LYS A 67 -3.52 -2.70 11.66
CA LYS A 67 -3.71 -1.38 11.06
C LYS A 67 -5.05 -0.81 11.52
N ALA A 68 -5.07 0.46 11.93
CA ALA A 68 -6.31 1.14 12.26
C ALA A 68 -6.99 1.62 10.97
N GLY A 69 -8.11 1.02 10.61
CA GLY A 69 -8.77 1.28 9.35
C GLY A 69 -7.98 0.72 8.15
N ASN A 70 -7.94 1.48 7.07
CA ASN A 70 -7.15 1.13 5.89
C ASN A 70 -6.21 2.31 5.52
N PRO A 71 -5.13 2.56 6.29
CA PRO A 71 -4.24 3.68 6.06
C PRO A 71 -3.54 3.53 4.71
N GLU A 72 -3.52 4.60 3.93
CA GLU A 72 -2.71 4.68 2.74
C GLU A 72 -1.24 4.91 3.13
N ILE A 73 -0.34 4.05 2.65
CA ILE A 73 1.09 4.10 2.96
C ILE A 73 1.86 4.50 1.71
N GLY A 74 2.43 5.70 1.71
CA GLY A 74 3.39 6.14 0.70
C GLY A 74 4.81 5.69 1.06
N TYR A 75 5.50 5.04 0.14
CA TYR A 75 6.89 4.61 0.31
C TYR A 75 7.81 5.28 -0.72
N LEU A 76 8.73 6.12 -0.24
CA LEU A 76 9.75 6.71 -1.10
C LEU A 76 11.00 5.82 -1.10
N LYS A 77 11.29 5.22 -2.24
CA LYS A 77 12.46 4.35 -2.45
C LYS A 77 13.76 5.16 -2.48
N GLN A 78 14.88 4.50 -2.16
CA GLN A 78 16.22 5.10 -2.28
C GLN A 78 16.57 5.49 -3.72
N ILE A 79 16.08 4.71 -4.70
CA ILE A 79 16.12 5.03 -6.13
C ILE A 79 14.68 5.34 -6.52
N ALA A 80 14.42 6.60 -6.81
CA ALA A 80 13.06 7.08 -7.10
C ALA A 80 12.59 6.71 -8.52
N PHE A 81 13.52 6.40 -9.44
CA PHE A 81 13.21 6.12 -10.84
C PHE A 81 13.66 4.70 -11.20
N ASP A 82 12.70 3.85 -11.54
CA ASP A 82 12.96 2.45 -11.91
C ASP A 82 13.50 2.33 -13.36
N ASP A 83 13.19 3.30 -14.22
CA ASP A 83 13.56 3.32 -15.63
C ASP A 83 14.14 4.70 -16.02
N PRO A 84 15.43 4.79 -16.36
CA PRO A 84 16.06 6.06 -16.75
C PRO A 84 15.64 6.55 -18.14
N THR A 85 14.87 5.77 -18.91
CA THR A 85 14.43 6.12 -20.27
C THR A 85 13.08 6.84 -20.29
N VAL A 86 12.31 6.78 -19.19
CA VAL A 86 11.02 7.46 -19.10
C VAL A 86 11.19 8.96 -18.90
N THR A 87 10.27 9.74 -19.47
CA THR A 87 10.27 11.19 -19.25
C THR A 87 9.71 11.52 -17.86
N LEU A 88 10.07 12.71 -17.33
CA LEU A 88 9.51 13.19 -16.06
C LEU A 88 7.98 13.21 -16.09
N GLU A 89 7.38 13.61 -17.22
CA GLU A 89 5.92 13.61 -17.38
C GLU A 89 5.32 12.21 -17.24
N GLN A 90 5.94 11.20 -17.85
CA GLN A 90 5.51 9.81 -17.74
C GLN A 90 5.63 9.29 -16.31
N GLU A 91 6.72 9.66 -15.61
CA GLU A 91 6.93 9.26 -14.22
C GLU A 91 5.88 9.88 -13.29
N VAL A 92 5.61 11.18 -13.44
CA VAL A 92 4.57 11.88 -12.66
C VAL A 92 3.17 11.30 -12.94
N LYS A 93 2.87 10.92 -14.19
CA LYS A 93 1.59 10.28 -14.54
C LYS A 93 1.38 8.93 -13.85
N LYS A 94 2.43 8.23 -13.45
CA LYS A 94 2.29 6.97 -12.68
C LYS A 94 1.54 7.20 -11.34
N CYS A 95 1.70 8.37 -10.73
CA CYS A 95 0.98 8.72 -9.50
C CYS A 95 -0.55 8.75 -9.71
N PHE A 96 -1.00 9.03 -10.93
CA PHE A 96 -2.41 9.11 -11.29
C PHE A 96 -2.95 7.82 -11.93
N ALA A 97 -2.12 6.78 -12.10
CA ALA A 97 -2.51 5.57 -12.80
C ALA A 97 -3.76 4.91 -12.19
N LYS A 98 -3.87 4.89 -10.85
CA LYS A 98 -5.05 4.37 -10.13
C LYS A 98 -6.30 5.20 -10.43
N MET A 99 -6.16 6.52 -10.46
CA MET A 99 -7.25 7.45 -10.77
C MET A 99 -7.70 7.32 -12.24
N GLU A 100 -6.75 7.24 -13.17
CA GLU A 100 -7.04 7.01 -14.58
C GLU A 100 -7.74 5.67 -14.84
N GLN A 101 -7.34 4.63 -14.11
CA GLN A 101 -7.99 3.32 -14.18
C GLN A 101 -9.44 3.40 -13.69
N ARG A 102 -9.68 4.02 -12.53
CA ARG A 102 -11.03 4.22 -11.99
C ARG A 102 -11.91 5.05 -12.92
N LYS A 103 -11.35 6.09 -13.54
CA LYS A 103 -12.04 6.89 -14.54
C LYS A 103 -12.50 6.04 -15.73
N LYS A 104 -11.62 5.17 -16.26
CA LYS A 104 -11.97 4.25 -17.35
C LYS A 104 -13.06 3.27 -16.95
N GLU A 105 -13.01 2.74 -15.74
CA GLU A 105 -14.03 1.83 -15.22
C GLU A 105 -15.39 2.53 -15.07
N LEU A 106 -15.38 3.79 -14.61
CA LEU A 106 -16.58 4.62 -14.52
C LEU A 106 -17.17 4.93 -15.91
N GLU A 107 -16.34 5.30 -16.88
CA GLU A 107 -16.75 5.52 -18.26
C GLU A 107 -17.33 4.24 -18.90
N GLN A 108 -16.77 3.09 -18.60
CA GLN A 108 -17.28 1.81 -19.05
C GLN A 108 -18.64 1.49 -18.42
N ALA A 109 -18.78 1.68 -17.11
CA ALA A 109 -20.05 1.48 -16.41
C ALA A 109 -21.15 2.43 -16.93
N ALA A 110 -20.79 3.69 -17.25
CA ALA A 110 -21.72 4.64 -17.88
C ALA A 110 -22.24 4.14 -19.25
N LYS A 111 -21.35 3.61 -20.10
CA LYS A 111 -21.75 3.02 -21.40
C LYS A 111 -22.63 1.79 -21.24
N GLU A 112 -22.40 0.96 -20.22
CA GLU A 112 -23.24 -0.19 -19.93
C GLU A 112 -24.66 0.24 -19.52
N LEU A 113 -24.82 1.38 -18.84
CA LEU A 113 -26.12 1.93 -18.51
C LEU A 113 -26.91 2.41 -19.73
N GLU A 114 -26.26 2.84 -20.82
CA GLU A 114 -26.96 3.22 -22.06
C GLU A 114 -27.71 2.03 -22.69
N THR A 115 -27.25 0.80 -22.45
CA THR A 115 -27.82 -0.42 -23.02
C THR A 115 -28.71 -1.20 -22.06
N ASP A 116 -28.48 -1.08 -20.75
CA ASP A 116 -29.22 -1.79 -19.71
C ASP A 116 -29.32 -0.95 -18.43
N TYR A 117 -30.53 -0.41 -18.21
CA TYR A 117 -30.85 0.50 -17.10
C TYR A 117 -31.44 -0.24 -15.90
N SER A 118 -30.82 -1.38 -15.51
CA SER A 118 -31.24 -2.12 -14.31
C SER A 118 -30.87 -1.40 -13.03
N GLU A 119 -31.68 -1.57 -11.96
CA GLU A 119 -31.43 -0.95 -10.66
C GLU A 119 -30.05 -1.30 -10.09
N ASP A 120 -29.59 -2.54 -10.25
CA ASP A 120 -28.29 -3.00 -9.79
C ASP A 120 -27.14 -2.27 -10.49
N ARG A 121 -27.26 -2.01 -11.80
CA ARG A 121 -26.23 -1.27 -12.56
C ARG A 121 -26.20 0.20 -12.19
N VAL A 122 -27.35 0.80 -11.99
CA VAL A 122 -27.44 2.19 -11.51
C VAL A 122 -26.80 2.33 -10.14
N ALA A 123 -27.13 1.44 -9.20
CA ALA A 123 -26.54 1.45 -7.86
C ALA A 123 -25.00 1.28 -7.91
N ARG A 124 -24.52 0.36 -8.76
CA ARG A 124 -23.08 0.16 -8.97
C ARG A 124 -22.38 1.40 -9.52
N TYR A 125 -22.95 2.03 -10.56
CA TYR A 125 -22.40 3.25 -11.15
C TYR A 125 -22.34 4.39 -10.12
N THR A 126 -23.42 4.61 -9.36
CA THR A 126 -23.48 5.64 -8.32
C THR A 126 -22.40 5.42 -7.25
N ALA A 127 -22.24 4.19 -6.78
CA ALA A 127 -21.18 3.87 -5.80
C ALA A 127 -19.77 4.12 -6.37
N MET A 128 -19.53 3.79 -7.63
CA MET A 128 -18.26 4.05 -8.31
C MET A 128 -17.99 5.55 -8.49
N GLU A 129 -19.03 6.34 -8.83
CA GLU A 129 -18.94 7.80 -8.99
C GLU A 129 -18.63 8.48 -7.65
N GLU A 130 -19.30 8.08 -6.57
CA GLU A 130 -19.02 8.58 -5.22
C GLU A 130 -17.58 8.27 -4.79
N ALA A 131 -17.13 7.01 -4.96
CA ALA A 131 -15.78 6.62 -4.64
C ALA A 131 -14.71 7.37 -5.48
N PHE A 132 -15.01 7.69 -6.75
CA PHE A 132 -14.12 8.47 -7.60
C PHE A 132 -14.00 9.91 -7.12
N LYS A 133 -15.12 10.55 -6.73
CA LYS A 133 -15.15 11.91 -6.16
C LYS A 133 -14.42 12.00 -4.81
N ASP A 134 -14.61 11.00 -3.94
CA ASP A 134 -13.95 10.96 -2.63
C ASP A 134 -12.42 10.83 -2.75
N ASP A 135 -11.94 10.18 -3.81
CA ASP A 135 -10.51 10.06 -4.11
C ASP A 135 -9.93 11.31 -4.84
N GLY A 136 -10.73 12.34 -5.12
CA GLY A 136 -10.31 13.60 -5.75
C GLY A 136 -10.36 13.63 -7.28
N GLY A 137 -11.17 12.77 -7.89
CA GLY A 137 -11.45 12.69 -9.32
C GLY A 137 -12.50 13.68 -9.83
#